data_08c456ecfef807177bfef32427897f82
#
_entry.id   08c456ecfef807177bfef32427897f82
#
_cell.length_a   1.000
_cell.length_b   1.000
_cell.length_c   1.000
_cell.angle_alpha   90.00
_cell.angle_beta   90.00
_cell.angle_gamma   90.00
#
_symmetry.space_group_name_H-M   'P 1'
#
loop_
_entity.id
_entity.type
_entity.pdbx_description
1 polymer ?
#
loop_
_entity_poly.entity_id
_entity_poly.type
_entity_poly.pdbx_seq_one_letter_code
_entity_poly.pdbx_strand_id
1 'polypeptide(L)'
;QKTRVERICHELGLKSFAPLWHKSQPQLLREQVRAGFESVFVGVYAQGFTQDWLGRRLDERAVSDLEALNKSHGVSVGGEGGEYETLVLDCPLFSRRIKINRAERTWDGVRGEFLVKDAELEGKA
;
A
#
# COMPACT_ATOMS: atom_id res chain seq x y z
N GLN A 1 5.75 13.37 -5.58
CA GLN A 1 4.62 12.43 -5.78
C GLN A 1 3.37 13.15 -6.29
N LYS A 2 3.00 14.24 -5.64
CA LYS A 2 1.82 15.00 -6.06
C LYS A 2 1.94 15.49 -7.51
N THR A 3 3.07 16.08 -7.88
CA THR A 3 3.32 16.56 -9.24
C THR A 3 3.26 15.43 -10.27
N ARG A 4 3.81 14.27 -9.93
CA ARG A 4 3.76 13.09 -10.81
C ARG A 4 2.33 12.59 -11.02
N VAL A 5 1.55 12.52 -9.96
CA VAL A 5 0.14 12.11 -10.03
C VAL A 5 -0.66 13.10 -10.87
N GLU A 6 -0.46 14.40 -10.67
CA GLU A 6 -1.16 15.43 -11.43
C GLU A 6 -0.86 15.32 -12.92
N ARG A 7 0.39 15.06 -13.30
CA ARG A 7 0.78 14.88 -14.70
C ARG A 7 0.08 13.68 -15.32
N ILE A 8 0.07 12.55 -14.61
CA ILE A 8 -0.60 11.34 -15.10
C ILE A 8 -2.10 11.58 -15.27
N CYS A 9 -2.73 12.22 -14.30
CA CYS A 9 -4.15 12.57 -14.38
C CYS A 9 -4.44 13.47 -15.58
N HIS A 10 -3.58 14.46 -15.82
CA HIS A 10 -3.73 15.36 -16.97
C HIS A 10 -3.65 14.60 -18.30
N GLU A 11 -2.67 13.70 -18.45
CA GLU A 11 -2.49 12.88 -19.65
C GLU A 11 -3.70 11.99 -19.92
N LEU A 12 -4.37 11.53 -18.86
CA LEU A 12 -5.55 10.67 -18.96
C LEU A 12 -6.87 11.46 -19.02
N GLY A 13 -6.81 12.79 -19.03
CA GLY A 13 -8.00 13.64 -19.00
C GLY A 13 -8.73 13.60 -17.66
N LEU A 14 -8.05 13.22 -16.60
CA LEU A 14 -8.59 13.17 -15.24
C LEU A 14 -8.17 14.39 -14.44
N LYS A 15 -9.00 14.77 -13.48
CA LYS A 15 -8.68 15.86 -12.59
C LYS A 15 -8.11 15.32 -11.29
N SER A 16 -6.90 15.76 -10.94
CA SER A 16 -6.29 15.40 -9.67
C SER A 16 -6.95 16.18 -8.54
N PHE A 17 -7.24 15.48 -7.45
CA PHE A 17 -7.82 16.08 -6.25
C PHE A 17 -7.15 15.49 -5.02
N ALA A 18 -6.41 16.33 -4.30
CA ALA A 18 -5.61 15.89 -3.15
C ALA A 18 -5.97 16.68 -1.88
N PRO A 19 -7.22 16.58 -1.37
CA PRO A 19 -7.65 17.35 -0.20
C PRO A 19 -6.95 16.93 1.08
N LEU A 20 -6.30 15.76 1.10
CA LEU A 20 -5.65 15.19 2.27
C LEU A 20 -4.13 15.39 2.26
N TRP A 21 -3.62 16.17 1.31
CA TRP A 21 -2.18 16.39 1.11
C TRP A 21 -1.44 16.82 2.39
N HIS A 22 -2.08 17.62 3.24
CA HIS A 22 -1.47 18.13 4.46
C HIS A 22 -1.76 17.32 5.71
N LYS A 23 -2.50 16.22 5.62
CA LYS A 23 -2.74 15.35 6.76
C LYS A 23 -1.50 14.51 7.08
N SER A 24 -1.37 14.10 8.34
CA SER A 24 -0.29 13.20 8.72
C SER A 24 -0.43 11.85 8.01
N GLN A 25 0.70 11.22 7.70
CA GLN A 25 0.73 9.94 7.02
C GLN A 25 -0.03 8.84 7.79
N PRO A 26 0.18 8.67 9.12
CA PRO A 26 -0.58 7.67 9.87
C PRO A 26 -2.08 7.90 9.80
N GLN A 27 -2.51 9.15 9.90
CA GLN A 27 -3.92 9.49 9.82
C GLN A 27 -4.52 9.13 8.46
N LEU A 28 -3.81 9.44 7.37
CA LEU A 28 -4.24 9.09 6.03
C LEU A 28 -4.41 7.59 5.85
N LEU A 29 -3.45 6.80 6.30
CA LEU A 29 -3.53 5.35 6.19
C LEU A 29 -4.70 4.79 7.00
N ARG A 30 -4.91 5.29 8.22
CA ARG A 30 -6.03 4.86 9.05
C ARG A 30 -7.38 5.21 8.43
N GLU A 31 -7.48 6.38 7.81
CA GLU A 31 -8.71 6.78 7.12
C GLU A 31 -8.99 5.87 5.93
N GLN A 32 -7.97 5.48 5.17
CA GLN A 32 -8.12 4.53 4.07
C GLN A 32 -8.63 3.18 4.57
N VAL A 33 -8.05 2.67 5.64
CA VAL A 33 -8.47 1.41 6.25
C VAL A 33 -9.94 1.48 6.67
N ARG A 34 -10.33 2.55 7.35
CA ARG A 34 -11.71 2.74 7.82
C ARG A 34 -12.69 2.95 6.68
N ALA A 35 -12.22 3.50 5.57
CA ALA A 35 -13.05 3.72 4.38
C ALA A 35 -13.30 2.45 3.58
N GLY A 36 -12.73 1.32 3.98
CA GLY A 36 -12.96 0.03 3.32
C GLY A 36 -11.95 -0.33 2.25
N PHE A 37 -10.78 0.30 2.26
CA PHE A 37 -9.69 -0.11 1.37
C PHE A 37 -9.02 -1.36 1.93
N GLU A 38 -8.94 -2.40 1.12
CA GLU A 38 -8.17 -3.60 1.42
C GLU A 38 -6.91 -3.59 0.57
N SER A 39 -5.77 -3.42 1.21
CA SER A 39 -4.47 -3.40 0.53
C SER A 39 -3.55 -4.43 1.17
N VAL A 40 -2.60 -4.94 0.38
CA VAL A 40 -1.55 -5.83 0.89
C VAL A 40 -0.20 -5.28 0.49
N PHE A 41 0.81 -5.55 1.32
CA PHE A 41 2.18 -5.15 1.03
C PHE A 41 2.77 -6.09 -0.03
N VAL A 42 3.21 -5.53 -1.15
CA VAL A 42 3.80 -6.31 -2.25
C VAL A 42 5.29 -6.06 -2.41
N GLY A 43 5.83 -5.08 -1.72
CA GLY A 43 7.27 -4.83 -1.74
C GLY A 43 7.72 -4.12 -0.48
N VAL A 44 8.86 -4.49 0.06
CA VAL A 44 9.51 -3.80 1.18
C VAL A 44 11.00 -3.66 0.83
N TYR A 45 11.52 -2.45 0.95
CA TYR A 45 12.83 -2.10 0.42
C TYR A 45 13.73 -1.36 1.40
N ALA A 46 13.26 -1.10 2.59
CA ALA A 46 14.00 -0.35 3.59
C ALA A 46 14.41 -1.24 4.76
N GLN A 47 15.51 -0.89 5.39
CA GLN A 47 15.98 -1.58 6.59
C GLN A 47 14.92 -1.46 7.71
N GLY A 48 14.70 -2.53 8.42
CA GLY A 48 13.71 -2.61 9.48
C GLY A 48 12.52 -3.49 9.14
N PHE A 49 12.20 -3.65 7.86
CA PHE A 49 11.17 -4.59 7.45
C PHE A 49 11.69 -6.03 7.54
N THR A 50 10.75 -6.95 7.72
CA THR A 50 11.01 -8.39 7.68
C THR A 50 10.18 -9.01 6.56
N GLN A 51 10.49 -10.28 6.23
CA GLN A 51 9.71 -10.97 5.19
C GLN A 51 8.25 -11.16 5.57
N ASP A 52 7.91 -11.06 6.86
CA ASP A 52 6.52 -11.19 7.33
C ASP A 52 5.61 -10.05 6.84
N TRP A 53 6.19 -8.96 6.39
CA TRP A 53 5.43 -7.87 5.80
C TRP A 53 4.89 -8.20 4.40
N LEU A 54 5.50 -9.15 3.72
CA LEU A 54 5.11 -9.50 2.36
C LEU A 54 3.79 -10.26 2.34
N GLY A 55 2.80 -9.72 1.64
CA GLY A 55 1.46 -10.26 1.62
C GLY A 55 0.61 -9.87 2.82
N ARG A 56 1.18 -9.12 3.75
CA ARG A 56 0.47 -8.65 4.94
C ARG A 56 -0.58 -7.62 4.54
N ARG A 57 -1.70 -7.64 5.22
CA ARG A 57 -2.77 -6.65 5.05
C ARG A 57 -2.40 -5.32 5.68
N LEU A 58 -2.71 -4.24 4.99
CA LEU A 58 -2.59 -2.90 5.55
C LEU A 58 -3.84 -2.62 6.40
N ASP A 59 -3.76 -2.93 7.68
CA ASP A 59 -4.80 -2.68 8.66
C ASP A 59 -4.31 -1.68 9.71
N GLU A 60 -5.11 -1.39 10.72
CA GLU A 60 -4.71 -0.43 11.75
C GLU A 60 -3.48 -0.88 12.53
N ARG A 61 -3.33 -2.18 12.75
CA ARG A 61 -2.14 -2.73 13.41
C ARG A 61 -0.90 -2.54 12.56
N ALA A 62 -1.01 -2.73 11.24
CA ALA A 62 0.11 -2.48 10.32
C ALA A 62 0.52 -1.02 10.35
N VAL A 63 -0.43 -0.09 10.43
CA VAL A 63 -0.11 1.35 10.56
C VAL A 63 0.68 1.60 11.85
N SER A 64 0.25 1.01 12.96
CA SER A 64 0.98 1.15 14.23
C SER A 64 2.39 0.58 14.14
N ASP A 65 2.56 -0.55 13.45
CA ASP A 65 3.87 -1.15 13.25
C ASP A 65 4.75 -0.29 12.33
N LEU A 66 4.16 0.38 11.33
CA LEU A 66 4.89 1.35 10.50
C LEU A 66 5.35 2.56 11.33
N GLU A 67 4.53 3.02 12.26
CA GLU A 67 4.93 4.09 13.17
C GLU A 67 6.12 3.67 14.04
N ALA A 68 6.14 2.42 14.49
CA ALA A 68 7.28 1.89 15.24
C ALA A 68 8.54 1.83 14.36
N LEU A 69 8.41 1.43 13.10
CA LEU A 69 9.53 1.42 12.15
C LEU A 69 10.02 2.84 11.85
N ASN A 70 9.14 3.82 11.81
CA ASN A 70 9.52 5.22 11.67
C ASN A 70 10.43 5.65 12.82
N LYS A 71 10.07 5.30 14.05
CA LYS A 71 10.85 5.65 15.23
C LYS A 71 12.19 4.93 15.29
N SER A 72 12.22 3.65 14.94
CA SER A 72 13.42 2.82 15.07
C SER A 72 14.38 2.93 13.89
N HIS A 73 13.87 3.09 12.67
CA HIS A 73 14.67 3.02 11.44
C HIS A 73 14.43 4.20 10.50
N GLY A 74 13.57 5.14 10.85
CA GLY A 74 13.29 6.30 10.01
C GLY A 74 12.46 5.98 8.77
N VAL A 75 11.76 4.84 8.74
CA VAL A 75 10.87 4.48 7.63
C VAL A 75 9.71 5.48 7.55
N SER A 76 9.46 6.03 6.36
CA SER A 76 8.30 6.90 6.15
C SER A 76 7.02 6.06 6.29
N VAL A 77 6.12 6.48 7.18
CA VAL A 77 4.89 5.73 7.43
C VAL A 77 4.04 5.61 6.16
N GLY A 78 4.01 6.65 5.34
CA GLY A 78 3.28 6.64 4.07
C GLY A 78 4.04 6.05 2.90
N GLY A 79 5.28 5.58 3.10
CA GLY A 79 6.07 4.98 2.04
C GLY A 79 6.52 5.96 0.96
N GLU A 80 6.55 7.25 1.25
CA GLU A 80 6.82 8.29 0.25
C GLU A 80 8.22 8.22 -0.35
N GLY A 81 9.19 7.66 0.37
CA GLY A 81 10.54 7.48 -0.13
C GLY A 81 10.77 6.16 -0.88
N GLY A 82 9.72 5.43 -1.19
CA GLY A 82 9.84 4.13 -1.84
C GLY A 82 10.20 3.00 -0.88
N GLU A 83 9.97 3.18 0.42
CA GLU A 83 10.32 2.18 1.43
C GLU A 83 9.47 0.93 1.32
N TYR A 84 8.25 1.04 0.82
CA TYR A 84 7.37 -0.10 0.59
C TYR A 84 6.36 0.20 -0.52
N GLU A 85 5.72 -0.84 -1.03
CA GLU A 85 4.65 -0.74 -2.01
C GLU A 85 3.46 -1.60 -1.57
N THR A 86 2.26 -1.14 -1.90
CA THR A 86 1.03 -1.87 -1.63
C THR A 86 0.22 -2.04 -2.90
N LEU A 87 -0.63 -3.07 -2.90
CA LEU A 87 -1.59 -3.33 -3.96
C LEU A 87 -2.99 -3.27 -3.35
N VAL A 88 -3.86 -2.45 -3.92
CA VAL A 88 -5.27 -2.37 -3.49
C VAL A 88 -6.03 -3.53 -4.10
N LEU A 89 -6.58 -4.40 -3.26
CA LEU A 89 -7.38 -5.55 -3.69
C LEU A 89 -8.86 -5.21 -3.76
N ASP A 90 -9.31 -4.28 -2.95
CA ASP A 90 -10.71 -3.86 -2.91
C ASP A 90 -10.83 -2.45 -2.31
N CYS A 91 -11.82 -1.73 -2.77
CA CYS A 91 -12.24 -0.47 -2.17
C CYS A 91 -13.70 -0.21 -2.54
N PRO A 92 -14.38 0.77 -1.89
CA PRO A 92 -15.80 1.03 -2.18
C PRO A 92 -16.12 1.36 -3.64
N LEU A 93 -15.13 1.83 -4.39
CA LEU A 93 -15.31 2.20 -5.81
C LEU A 93 -15.20 1.00 -6.76
N PHE A 94 -14.69 -0.12 -6.30
CA PHE A 94 -14.54 -1.31 -7.14
C PHE A 94 -15.87 -2.07 -7.23
N SER A 95 -16.28 -2.45 -8.43
CA SER A 95 -17.44 -3.32 -8.63
C SER A 95 -17.13 -4.78 -8.30
N ARG A 96 -15.87 -5.16 -8.37
CA ARG A 96 -15.36 -6.50 -8.05
C ARG A 96 -14.07 -6.35 -7.26
N ARG A 97 -13.74 -7.36 -6.49
CA ARG A 97 -12.49 -7.40 -5.76
C ARG A 97 -11.47 -8.30 -6.46
N ILE A 98 -10.20 -8.05 -6.19
CA ILE A 98 -9.11 -8.87 -6.69
C ILE A 98 -8.86 -9.99 -5.67
N LYS A 99 -8.91 -11.24 -6.14
CA LYS A 99 -8.56 -12.40 -5.34
C LYS A 99 -7.22 -12.93 -5.81
N ILE A 100 -6.24 -12.97 -4.92
CA ILE A 100 -4.94 -13.52 -5.23
C ILE A 100 -5.01 -15.04 -5.05
N ASN A 101 -4.78 -15.79 -6.12
CA ASN A 101 -4.79 -17.25 -6.08
C ASN A 101 -3.42 -17.81 -5.81
N ARG A 102 -2.36 -17.17 -6.31
CA ARG A 102 -0.99 -17.63 -6.14
C ARG A 102 -0.03 -16.45 -6.14
N ALA A 103 0.93 -16.50 -5.23
CA ALA A 103 1.99 -15.50 -5.14
C ALA A 103 3.29 -16.17 -4.68
N GLU A 104 4.40 -15.55 -5.01
CA GLU A 104 5.73 -15.99 -4.58
C GLU A 104 6.40 -14.87 -3.81
N ARG A 105 7.13 -15.21 -2.76
CA ARG A 105 7.90 -14.25 -1.98
C ARG A 105 9.36 -14.35 -2.33
N THR A 106 10.00 -13.20 -2.50
CA THR A 106 11.45 -13.10 -2.60
C THR A 106 11.95 -12.32 -1.39
N TRP A 107 13.11 -12.69 -0.87
CA TRP A 107 13.69 -12.03 0.30
C TRP A 107 15.20 -12.20 0.29
N ASP A 108 15.92 -11.08 0.41
CA ASP A 108 17.39 -11.09 0.39
C ASP A 108 18.02 -10.80 1.75
N GLY A 109 17.21 -10.73 2.81
CA GLY A 109 17.65 -10.37 4.16
C GLY A 109 17.31 -8.95 4.56
N VAL A 110 17.03 -8.08 3.60
CA VAL A 110 16.66 -6.67 3.83
C VAL A 110 15.46 -6.28 2.99
N ARG A 111 15.42 -6.72 1.73
CA ARG A 111 14.40 -6.35 0.74
C ARG A 111 13.69 -7.58 0.23
N GLY A 112 12.46 -7.40 -0.18
CA GLY A 112 11.70 -8.49 -0.77
C GLY A 112 10.47 -8.02 -1.51
N GLU A 113 9.90 -8.95 -2.23
CA GLU A 113 8.70 -8.72 -3.01
C GLU A 113 7.72 -9.87 -2.87
N PHE A 114 6.44 -9.54 -2.93
CA PHE A 114 5.34 -10.47 -2.98
C PHE A 114 4.81 -10.45 -4.42
N LEU A 115 5.26 -11.42 -5.22
CA LEU A 115 4.98 -11.46 -6.65
C LEU A 115 3.67 -12.20 -6.89
N VAL A 116 2.64 -11.47 -7.30
CA VAL A 116 1.36 -12.08 -7.65
C VAL A 116 1.52 -12.80 -8.97
N LYS A 117 1.33 -14.13 -8.96
CA LYS A 117 1.49 -14.98 -10.15
C LYS A 117 0.15 -15.30 -10.80
N ASP A 118 -0.92 -15.35 -10.02
CA ASP A 118 -2.25 -15.61 -10.52
C ASP A 118 -3.26 -14.89 -9.64
N ALA A 119 -4.20 -14.23 -10.27
CA ALA A 119 -5.27 -13.51 -9.59
C ALA A 119 -6.51 -13.51 -10.47
N GLU A 120 -7.66 -13.30 -9.85
CA GLU A 120 -8.92 -13.20 -10.56
C GLU A 120 -9.80 -12.14 -9.94
N LEU A 121 -10.78 -11.68 -10.69
CA LEU A 121 -11.81 -10.79 -10.18
C LEU A 121 -12.95 -11.65 -9.64
N GLU A 122 -13.42 -11.30 -8.44
CA GLU A 122 -14.58 -11.96 -7.86
C GLU A 122 -15.67 -10.95 -7.51
N GLY A 123 -16.92 -11.40 -7.54
CA GLY A 123 -18.05 -10.57 -7.20
C GLY A 123 -18.06 -10.20 -5.73
N LYS A 124 -18.65 -9.05 -5.42
CA LYS A 124 -18.85 -8.58 -4.06
C LYS A 124 -20.30 -8.81 -3.65
N ALA A 125 -20.49 -9.26 -2.43
CA ALA A 125 -21.81 -9.48 -1.87
C ALA A 125 -22.51 -8.16 -1.55
#